data_3c767d3fd4311bb5c2ce7dd90b38f594
#
_entry.id   3c767d3fd4311bb5c2ce7dd90b38f594
#
_cell.length_a   1.000
_cell.length_b   1.000
_cell.length_c   1.000
_cell.angle_alpha   90.00
_cell.angle_beta   90.00
_cell.angle_gamma   90.00
#
_symmetry.space_group_name_H-M   'P 1'
#
loop_
_entity.id
_entity.type
_entity.pdbx_description
1 polymer ?
#
loop_
_entity_poly.entity_id
_entity_poly.type
_entity_poly.pdbx_seq_one_letter_code
_entity_poly.pdbx_strand_id
1 'polypeptide(L)'
;MVGENTDITGGTFLIEKMPDPSAVWTRGNDKHTEWGGRKMSLEQMKPHYLNDFLINRFKIQGQRANWVVKINPYEGGSDHVPFLNGNIPSVLFWHFTDQFYHTDNDRLDKVSKTTLQNVGIASLVSAYTLLNSDDNLARETIKHIESSAIERLNEELKQGKLAMERGDDLKTQIAILDAWKDWYTRAIASVKDMVIDASLISEDILQSQNIIKAVTIKNINSLNN
;
A
#
# COMPACT_ATOMS: atom_id res chain seq x y z
N MET A 1 3.08 3.43 -17.88
CA MET A 1 3.55 4.83 -17.75
C MET A 1 4.35 4.95 -16.47
N VAL A 2 5.66 5.06 -16.51
CA VAL A 2 6.50 5.12 -15.31
C VAL A 2 7.71 6.06 -15.45
N GLY A 3 7.84 6.79 -16.52
CA GLY A 3 9.05 7.57 -16.78
C GLY A 3 8.80 9.00 -17.20
N GLU A 4 7.63 9.52 -16.95
CA GLU A 4 7.21 10.84 -17.38
C GLU A 4 7.97 11.94 -16.64
N ASN A 5 8.18 13.03 -17.35
CA ASN A 5 8.73 14.24 -16.78
C ASN A 5 7.62 15.03 -16.08
N THR A 6 7.61 14.99 -14.76
CA THR A 6 6.60 15.66 -13.90
C THR A 6 6.43 17.14 -14.23
N ASP A 7 7.53 17.86 -14.55
CA ASP A 7 7.48 19.30 -14.85
C ASP A 7 6.74 19.61 -16.15
N ILE A 8 6.63 18.63 -17.04
CA ILE A 8 5.98 18.77 -18.35
C ILE A 8 4.59 18.14 -18.34
N THR A 9 4.46 16.96 -17.74
CA THR A 9 3.21 16.18 -17.78
C THR A 9 2.19 16.63 -16.76
N GLY A 10 2.63 17.25 -15.66
CA GLY A 10 1.81 17.76 -14.58
C GLY A 10 1.44 16.72 -13.51
N GLY A 11 1.83 15.44 -13.70
CA GLY A 11 1.55 14.38 -12.75
C GLY A 11 2.70 14.05 -11.81
N THR A 12 2.61 12.90 -11.16
CA THR A 12 3.68 12.38 -10.30
C THR A 12 3.70 10.86 -10.33
N PHE A 13 4.81 10.26 -9.92
CA PHE A 13 4.91 8.81 -9.77
C PHE A 13 4.05 8.31 -8.61
N LEU A 14 3.31 7.25 -8.88
CA LEU A 14 2.34 6.63 -7.96
C LEU A 14 2.60 5.12 -7.84
N ILE A 15 2.35 4.61 -6.65
CA ILE A 15 2.14 3.18 -6.41
C ILE A 15 0.65 2.98 -6.12
N GLU A 16 -0.07 2.36 -7.05
CA GLU A 16 -1.42 1.88 -6.77
C GLU A 16 -1.31 0.57 -5.99
N LYS A 17 -1.88 0.56 -4.80
CA LYS A 17 -1.85 -0.59 -3.90
C LYS A 17 -2.72 -1.73 -4.44
N MET A 18 -2.41 -2.96 -4.00
CA MET A 18 -3.42 -4.03 -4.02
C MET A 18 -4.64 -3.62 -3.20
N PRO A 19 -5.82 -4.18 -3.49
CA PRO A 19 -7.04 -3.88 -2.74
C PRO A 19 -6.84 -4.02 -1.23
N ASP A 20 -6.95 -2.88 -0.53
CA ASP A 20 -6.96 -2.77 0.91
C ASP A 20 -8.16 -1.92 1.37
N PRO A 21 -8.45 -1.79 2.67
CA PRO A 21 -9.62 -1.06 3.14
C PRO A 21 -9.71 0.39 2.69
N SER A 22 -8.59 1.04 2.26
CA SER A 22 -8.65 2.39 1.69
C SER A 22 -9.41 2.48 0.36
N ALA A 23 -9.54 1.36 -0.35
CA ALA A 23 -10.35 1.29 -1.58
C ALA A 23 -11.87 1.21 -1.29
N VAL A 24 -12.25 0.90 -0.03
CA VAL A 24 -13.65 0.92 0.42
C VAL A 24 -13.98 2.24 1.12
N TRP A 25 -13.07 2.68 2.01
CA TRP A 25 -13.22 3.91 2.79
C TRP A 25 -12.04 4.83 2.52
N THR A 26 -12.12 5.56 1.39
CA THR A 26 -11.10 6.54 1.00
C THR A 26 -11.23 7.77 1.89
N ARG A 27 -10.26 7.98 2.80
CA ARG A 27 -10.29 9.09 3.77
C ARG A 27 -8.87 9.49 4.24
N GLY A 28 -8.76 10.61 4.92
CA GLY A 28 -7.50 11.15 5.40
C GLY A 28 -6.55 11.48 4.25
N ASN A 29 -5.39 10.87 4.24
CA ASN A 29 -4.38 11.04 3.21
C ASN A 29 -4.57 10.11 2.00
N ASP A 30 -5.46 9.11 2.09
CA ASP A 30 -5.81 8.30 0.92
C ASP A 30 -6.64 9.12 -0.05
N LYS A 31 -6.25 9.12 -1.30
CA LYS A 31 -6.98 9.81 -2.38
C LYS A 31 -6.90 8.98 -3.64
N HIS A 32 -8.02 8.84 -4.29
CA HIS A 32 -8.04 8.40 -5.66
C HIS A 32 -7.44 9.47 -6.56
N THR A 33 -6.93 9.03 -7.71
CA THR A 33 -6.56 9.93 -8.79
C THR A 33 -7.83 10.45 -9.50
N GLU A 34 -7.66 11.31 -10.48
CA GLU A 34 -8.77 11.78 -11.33
C GLU A 34 -9.38 10.65 -12.18
N TRP A 35 -8.65 9.55 -12.35
CA TRP A 35 -9.17 8.34 -12.99
C TRP A 35 -10.32 7.73 -12.18
N GLY A 36 -10.24 7.79 -10.86
CA GLY A 36 -11.26 7.31 -9.93
C GLY A 36 -11.22 5.81 -9.66
N GLY A 37 -11.54 5.45 -8.43
CA GLY A 37 -11.56 4.05 -7.99
C GLY A 37 -12.87 3.34 -8.35
N ARG A 38 -12.80 2.03 -8.50
CA ARG A 38 -13.98 1.17 -8.55
C ARG A 38 -14.60 1.08 -7.16
N LYS A 39 -15.94 0.90 -7.14
CA LYS A 39 -16.59 0.51 -5.88
C LYS A 39 -16.10 -0.88 -5.46
N MET A 40 -15.47 -0.96 -4.30
CA MET A 40 -14.90 -2.18 -3.75
C MET A 40 -15.71 -2.67 -2.54
N SER A 41 -15.64 -3.98 -2.27
CA SER A 41 -16.16 -4.60 -1.06
C SER A 41 -15.04 -5.28 -0.27
N LEU A 42 -15.29 -5.61 1.00
CA LEU A 42 -14.28 -6.25 1.85
C LEU A 42 -13.87 -7.65 1.36
N GLU A 43 -14.77 -8.36 0.69
CA GLU A 43 -14.48 -9.69 0.13
C GLU A 43 -13.45 -9.64 -1.00
N GLN A 44 -13.28 -8.49 -1.63
CA GLN A 44 -12.34 -8.27 -2.73
C GLN A 44 -10.93 -7.88 -2.26
N MET A 45 -10.74 -7.72 -0.95
CA MET A 45 -9.42 -7.35 -0.40
C MET A 45 -8.36 -8.41 -0.70
N LYS A 46 -7.15 -7.96 -0.98
CA LYS A 46 -5.99 -8.79 -1.30
C LYS A 46 -4.85 -8.52 -0.32
N PRO A 47 -4.98 -8.96 0.96
CA PRO A 47 -3.93 -8.71 1.97
C PRO A 47 -2.66 -9.47 1.62
N HIS A 48 -1.57 -8.71 1.48
CA HIS A 48 -0.25 -9.27 1.21
C HIS A 48 0.85 -8.30 1.66
N TYR A 49 1.98 -8.82 2.10
CA TYR A 49 3.14 -8.02 2.54
C TYR A 49 3.68 -7.08 1.45
N LEU A 50 3.46 -7.42 0.18
CA LEU A 50 4.04 -6.73 -0.97
C LEU A 50 3.67 -5.23 -1.04
N ASN A 51 2.49 -4.83 -0.57
CA ASN A 51 2.10 -3.42 -0.50
C ASN A 51 3.13 -2.60 0.31
N ASP A 52 3.27 -2.92 1.59
CA ASP A 52 4.16 -2.18 2.49
C ASP A 52 5.63 -2.35 2.13
N PHE A 53 6.02 -3.54 1.68
CA PHE A 53 7.38 -3.81 1.22
C PHE A 53 7.78 -2.90 0.06
N LEU A 54 6.99 -2.83 -1.00
CA LEU A 54 7.29 -1.99 -2.17
C LEU A 54 7.21 -0.51 -1.84
N ILE A 55 6.18 -0.08 -1.10
CA ILE A 55 6.04 1.30 -0.64
C ILE A 55 7.29 1.76 0.11
N ASN A 56 7.81 0.93 1.01
CA ASN A 56 9.02 1.24 1.76
C ASN A 56 10.23 1.39 0.83
N ARG A 57 10.47 0.43 -0.07
CA ARG A 57 11.62 0.46 -0.99
C ARG A 57 11.60 1.69 -1.91
N PHE A 58 10.45 2.02 -2.45
CA PHE A 58 10.30 3.19 -3.30
C PHE A 58 10.43 4.50 -2.52
N LYS A 59 9.90 4.58 -1.30
CA LYS A 59 10.11 5.76 -0.42
C LYS A 59 11.57 5.96 -0.07
N ILE A 60 12.33 4.90 0.21
CA ILE A 60 13.77 4.98 0.45
C ILE A 60 14.50 5.54 -0.78
N GLN A 61 14.18 5.06 -1.99
CA GLN A 61 14.75 5.60 -3.23
C GLN A 61 14.34 7.07 -3.43
N GLY A 62 13.08 7.40 -3.15
CA GLY A 62 12.57 8.77 -3.20
C GLY A 62 13.35 9.73 -2.31
N GLN A 63 13.60 9.31 -1.06
CA GLN A 63 14.42 10.10 -0.12
C GLN A 63 15.87 10.28 -0.59
N ARG A 64 16.50 9.20 -1.10
CA ARG A 64 17.88 9.25 -1.60
C ARG A 64 18.05 10.14 -2.83
N ALA A 65 17.06 10.17 -3.71
CA ALA A 65 17.11 10.85 -5.00
C ALA A 65 16.36 12.19 -5.00
N ASN A 66 15.82 12.63 -3.87
CA ASN A 66 14.89 13.77 -3.79
C ASN A 66 13.76 13.64 -4.84
N TRP A 67 13.19 12.43 -4.94
CA TRP A 67 12.15 12.06 -5.91
C TRP A 67 10.83 11.81 -5.19
N VAL A 68 9.75 12.40 -5.70
CA VAL A 68 8.42 12.28 -5.11
C VAL A 68 7.80 10.94 -5.47
N VAL A 69 7.48 10.15 -4.45
CA VAL A 69 6.74 8.89 -4.56
C VAL A 69 5.43 9.06 -3.79
N LYS A 70 4.31 8.95 -4.49
CA LYS A 70 2.98 8.95 -3.89
C LYS A 70 2.35 7.55 -3.95
N ILE A 71 1.25 7.39 -3.25
CA ILE A 71 0.52 6.14 -3.13
C ILE A 71 -0.95 6.47 -3.32
N ASN A 72 -1.67 5.62 -4.03
CA ASN A 72 -3.12 5.71 -4.12
C ASN A 72 -3.79 4.37 -3.75
N PRO A 73 -5.05 4.40 -3.28
CA PRO A 73 -5.88 3.21 -3.13
C PRO A 73 -6.02 2.48 -4.47
N TYR A 74 -6.42 1.22 -4.41
CA TYR A 74 -6.70 0.45 -5.62
C TYR A 74 -7.79 1.10 -6.46
N GLU A 75 -7.51 1.29 -7.75
CA GLU A 75 -8.42 1.82 -8.76
C GLU A 75 -8.72 0.79 -9.86
N GLY A 76 -7.73 -0.04 -10.16
CA GLY A 76 -7.81 -1.07 -11.19
C GLY A 76 -7.65 -0.50 -12.61
N GLY A 77 -7.99 -1.29 -13.60
CA GLY A 77 -8.01 -0.83 -15.00
C GLY A 77 -6.70 -0.99 -15.77
N SER A 78 -5.65 -1.61 -15.18
CA SER A 78 -4.37 -1.83 -15.85
C SER A 78 -3.86 -3.28 -15.68
N ASP A 79 -2.64 -3.56 -16.13
CA ASP A 79 -2.06 -4.89 -16.30
C ASP A 79 -1.87 -5.68 -14.98
N HIS A 80 -1.90 -5.04 -13.82
CA HIS A 80 -1.86 -5.72 -12.52
C HIS A 80 -3.17 -6.47 -12.20
N VAL A 81 -4.30 -6.08 -12.79
CA VAL A 81 -5.62 -6.66 -12.51
C VAL A 81 -5.73 -8.15 -12.88
N PRO A 82 -5.26 -8.62 -14.05
CA PRO A 82 -5.24 -10.04 -14.36
C PRO A 82 -4.47 -10.89 -13.34
N PHE A 83 -3.35 -10.39 -12.83
CA PHE A 83 -2.57 -11.08 -11.80
C PHE A 83 -3.35 -11.17 -10.49
N LEU A 84 -3.94 -10.07 -10.04
CA LEU A 84 -4.79 -10.05 -8.84
C LEU A 84 -6.00 -10.99 -8.96
N ASN A 85 -6.61 -11.10 -10.13
CA ASN A 85 -7.69 -12.02 -10.40
C ASN A 85 -7.22 -13.48 -10.36
N GLY A 86 -5.98 -13.75 -10.75
CA GLY A 86 -5.31 -15.03 -10.61
C GLY A 86 -4.73 -15.30 -9.20
N ASN A 87 -5.03 -14.45 -8.21
CA ASN A 87 -4.47 -14.48 -6.86
C ASN A 87 -2.93 -14.37 -6.81
N ILE A 88 -2.34 -13.69 -7.79
CA ILE A 88 -0.93 -13.35 -7.81
C ILE A 88 -0.79 -11.92 -7.28
N PRO A 89 -0.05 -11.68 -6.18
CA PRO A 89 0.14 -10.34 -5.64
C PRO A 89 0.77 -9.40 -6.67
N SER A 90 0.14 -8.26 -6.91
CA SER A 90 0.58 -7.29 -7.91
C SER A 90 0.14 -5.89 -7.55
N VAL A 91 1.04 -4.92 -7.72
CA VAL A 91 0.78 -3.48 -7.60
C VAL A 91 0.99 -2.83 -8.95
N LEU A 92 0.46 -1.62 -9.15
CA LEU A 92 0.74 -0.83 -10.34
C LEU A 92 1.74 0.27 -10.01
N PHE A 93 2.82 0.34 -10.78
CA PHE A 93 3.68 1.51 -10.86
C PHE A 93 3.23 2.36 -12.04
N TRP A 94 2.86 3.59 -11.79
CA TRP A 94 2.37 4.46 -12.82
C TRP A 94 2.65 5.93 -12.52
N HIS A 95 2.40 6.77 -13.51
CA HIS A 95 2.53 8.21 -13.40
C HIS A 95 1.19 8.84 -13.78
N PHE A 96 0.60 9.62 -12.89
CA PHE A 96 -0.68 10.24 -13.12
C PHE A 96 -0.83 11.53 -12.24
N THR A 97 -1.53 12.60 -12.64
CA THR A 97 -2.14 12.82 -13.96
C THR A 97 -1.06 13.11 -15.00
N ASP A 98 -1.25 12.66 -16.23
CA ASP A 98 -0.42 13.03 -17.36
C ASP A 98 -1.31 13.65 -18.45
N GLN A 99 -1.13 14.94 -18.72
CA GLN A 99 -1.94 15.66 -19.70
C GLN A 99 -1.74 15.19 -21.14
N PHE A 100 -0.70 14.39 -21.43
CA PHE A 100 -0.42 13.84 -22.76
C PHE A 100 -0.88 12.38 -22.89
N TYR A 101 -1.24 11.73 -21.79
CA TYR A 101 -1.65 10.33 -21.77
C TYR A 101 -2.78 10.05 -22.77
N HIS A 102 -2.61 9.03 -23.58
CA HIS A 102 -3.52 8.64 -24.66
C HIS A 102 -3.71 9.70 -25.75
N THR A 103 -2.73 10.57 -25.95
CA THR A 103 -2.70 11.54 -27.05
C THR A 103 -1.53 11.27 -28.01
N ASP A 104 -1.56 11.85 -29.20
CA ASP A 104 -0.46 11.82 -30.17
C ASP A 104 0.76 12.66 -29.74
N ASN A 105 0.61 13.46 -28.69
CA ASN A 105 1.65 14.25 -28.07
C ASN A 105 2.37 13.55 -26.90
N ASP A 106 1.98 12.32 -26.56
CA ASP A 106 2.71 11.46 -25.63
C ASP A 106 3.95 10.88 -26.34
N ARG A 107 5.04 11.64 -26.29
CA ARG A 107 6.26 11.40 -27.05
C ARG A 107 7.49 11.44 -26.15
N LEU A 108 8.63 11.05 -26.73
CA LEU A 108 9.92 10.94 -26.02
C LEU A 108 10.34 12.23 -25.30
N ASP A 109 9.96 13.39 -25.78
CA ASP A 109 10.25 14.68 -25.14
C ASP A 109 9.51 14.88 -23.80
N LYS A 110 8.53 14.02 -23.49
CA LYS A 110 7.81 13.97 -22.21
C LYS A 110 8.43 13.01 -21.20
N VAL A 111 9.47 12.26 -21.60
CA VAL A 111 10.13 11.26 -20.75
C VAL A 111 11.25 11.89 -19.94
N SER A 112 11.32 11.52 -18.65
CA SER A 112 12.41 11.87 -17.74
C SER A 112 13.36 10.70 -17.56
N LYS A 113 14.61 10.86 -17.99
CA LYS A 113 15.68 9.89 -17.73
C LYS A 113 15.84 9.63 -16.22
N THR A 114 15.75 10.68 -15.40
CA THR A 114 15.91 10.58 -13.94
C THR A 114 14.76 9.80 -13.31
N THR A 115 13.52 10.03 -13.75
CA THR A 115 12.36 9.26 -13.25
C THR A 115 12.49 7.79 -13.62
N LEU A 116 12.82 7.47 -14.88
CA LEU A 116 13.07 6.08 -15.33
C LEU A 116 14.17 5.41 -14.49
N GLN A 117 15.26 6.12 -14.25
CA GLN A 117 16.36 5.61 -13.43
C GLN A 117 15.90 5.31 -12.00
N ASN A 118 15.15 6.20 -11.37
CA ASN A 118 14.65 6.01 -9.99
C ASN A 118 13.68 4.82 -9.90
N VAL A 119 12.75 4.71 -10.84
CA VAL A 119 11.83 3.55 -10.90
C VAL A 119 12.61 2.26 -11.12
N GLY A 120 13.57 2.26 -12.06
CA GLY A 120 14.41 1.10 -12.35
C GLY A 120 15.23 0.65 -11.14
N ILE A 121 15.86 1.58 -10.43
CA ILE A 121 16.65 1.29 -9.21
C ILE A 121 15.73 0.70 -8.14
N ALA A 122 14.60 1.35 -7.82
CA ALA A 122 13.70 0.87 -6.79
C ALA A 122 13.13 -0.52 -7.11
N SER A 123 12.74 -0.75 -8.37
CA SER A 123 12.24 -2.05 -8.83
C SER A 123 13.30 -3.15 -8.77
N LEU A 124 14.52 -2.88 -9.27
CA LEU A 124 15.62 -3.85 -9.25
C LEU A 124 16.06 -4.20 -7.84
N VAL A 125 16.19 -3.20 -6.95
CA VAL A 125 16.52 -3.43 -5.53
C VAL A 125 15.42 -4.26 -4.86
N SER A 126 14.15 -3.97 -5.13
CA SER A 126 13.03 -4.74 -4.58
C SER A 126 13.06 -6.19 -5.05
N ALA A 127 13.21 -6.43 -6.35
CA ALA A 127 13.28 -7.76 -6.93
C ALA A 127 14.50 -8.55 -6.40
N TYR A 128 15.67 -7.91 -6.38
CA TYR A 128 16.90 -8.55 -5.84
C TYR A 128 16.75 -8.93 -4.37
N THR A 129 16.14 -8.03 -3.58
CA THR A 129 15.89 -8.28 -2.15
C THR A 129 14.97 -9.49 -1.96
N LEU A 130 13.88 -9.58 -2.73
CA LEU A 130 12.94 -10.72 -2.64
C LEU A 130 13.56 -12.03 -3.11
N LEU A 131 14.36 -12.01 -4.19
CA LEU A 131 15.04 -13.21 -4.71
C LEU A 131 16.12 -13.74 -3.76
N ASN A 132 16.65 -12.92 -2.88
CA ASN A 132 17.65 -13.28 -1.88
C ASN A 132 17.08 -13.27 -0.46
N SER A 133 15.76 -13.41 -0.32
CA SER A 133 15.12 -13.40 0.98
C SER A 133 15.52 -14.62 1.82
N ASP A 134 15.76 -14.35 3.09
CA ASP A 134 16.00 -15.32 4.14
C ASP A 134 15.07 -15.06 5.34
N ASP A 135 15.22 -15.84 6.39
CA ASP A 135 14.43 -15.69 7.61
C ASP A 135 14.69 -14.36 8.34
N ASN A 136 15.90 -13.79 8.24
CA ASN A 136 16.19 -12.48 8.84
C ASN A 136 15.45 -11.37 8.11
N LEU A 137 15.50 -11.35 6.78
CA LEU A 137 14.74 -10.39 5.98
C LEU A 137 13.23 -10.54 6.18
N ALA A 138 12.76 -11.78 6.31
CA ALA A 138 11.35 -12.04 6.61
C ALA A 138 10.94 -11.46 7.97
N ARG A 139 11.75 -11.62 9.03
CA ARG A 139 11.52 -10.99 10.35
C ARG A 139 11.54 -9.47 10.28
N GLU A 140 12.49 -8.87 9.56
CA GLU A 140 12.53 -7.43 9.33
C GLU A 140 11.25 -6.95 8.61
N THR A 141 10.79 -7.70 7.62
CA THR A 141 9.55 -7.41 6.88
C THR A 141 8.33 -7.49 7.79
N ILE A 142 8.23 -8.52 8.66
CA ILE A 142 7.17 -8.62 9.67
C ILE A 142 7.15 -7.37 10.57
N LYS A 143 8.30 -6.95 11.09
CA LYS A 143 8.39 -5.77 11.96
C LYS A 143 8.03 -4.48 11.24
N HIS A 144 8.41 -4.36 9.98
CA HIS A 144 8.04 -3.22 9.17
C HIS A 144 6.51 -3.14 8.96
N ILE A 145 5.86 -4.26 8.60
CA ILE A 145 4.40 -4.31 8.42
C ILE A 145 3.68 -4.08 9.76
N GLU A 146 4.18 -4.62 10.87
CA GLU A 146 3.65 -4.35 12.21
C GLU A 146 3.64 -2.83 12.51
N SER A 147 4.76 -2.15 12.23
CA SER A 147 4.86 -0.70 12.39
C SER A 147 3.87 0.05 11.50
N SER A 148 3.79 -0.30 10.22
CA SER A 148 2.83 0.27 9.27
C SER A 148 1.38 0.05 9.73
N ALA A 149 1.07 -1.13 10.27
CA ALA A 149 -0.25 -1.44 10.81
C ALA A 149 -0.62 -0.56 12.01
N ILE A 150 0.32 -0.36 12.94
CA ILE A 150 0.12 0.50 14.12
C ILE A 150 -0.10 1.95 13.68
N GLU A 151 0.72 2.46 12.78
CA GLU A 151 0.57 3.82 12.22
C GLU A 151 -0.80 3.97 11.55
N ARG A 152 -1.18 3.00 10.73
CA ARG A 152 -2.48 3.01 10.04
C ARG A 152 -3.66 2.97 11.02
N LEU A 153 -3.65 2.07 11.97
CA LEU A 153 -4.72 1.95 12.97
C LEU A 153 -4.87 3.23 13.82
N ASN A 154 -3.76 3.90 14.14
CA ASN A 154 -3.80 5.17 14.85
C ASN A 154 -4.34 6.31 13.97
N GLU A 155 -4.01 6.35 12.69
CA GLU A 155 -4.61 7.32 11.76
C GLU A 155 -6.11 7.05 11.59
N GLU A 156 -6.53 5.78 11.51
CA GLU A 156 -7.95 5.42 11.44
C GLU A 156 -8.73 5.80 12.70
N LEU A 157 -8.12 5.66 13.89
CA LEU A 157 -8.69 6.17 15.14
C LEU A 157 -8.93 7.70 15.06
N LYS A 158 -7.91 8.45 14.59
CA LYS A 158 -8.02 9.90 14.43
C LYS A 158 -9.13 10.28 13.43
N GLN A 159 -9.16 9.62 12.27
CA GLN A 159 -10.20 9.84 11.26
C GLN A 159 -11.59 9.44 11.78
N GLY A 160 -11.68 8.38 12.56
CA GLY A 160 -12.91 7.94 13.20
C GLY A 160 -13.47 8.96 14.19
N LYS A 161 -12.62 9.53 15.05
CA LYS A 161 -13.02 10.61 15.97
C LYS A 161 -13.55 11.83 15.22
N LEU A 162 -12.82 12.28 14.20
CA LEU A 162 -13.28 13.40 13.35
C LEU A 162 -14.58 13.10 12.60
N ALA A 163 -14.81 11.85 12.20
CA ALA A 163 -16.04 11.42 11.55
C ALA A 163 -17.22 11.45 12.53
N MET A 164 -17.03 10.96 13.76
CA MET A 164 -18.06 11.00 14.82
C MET A 164 -18.43 12.44 15.24
N GLU A 165 -17.46 13.36 15.29
CA GLU A 165 -17.72 14.79 15.51
C GLU A 165 -18.61 15.40 14.43
N ARG A 166 -18.59 14.84 13.21
CA ARG A 166 -19.47 15.24 12.09
C ARG A 166 -20.83 14.52 12.09
N GLY A 167 -21.05 13.58 13.01
CA GLY A 167 -22.29 12.83 13.16
C GLY A 167 -22.30 11.45 12.48
N ASP A 168 -21.14 10.96 12.03
CA ASP A 168 -21.03 9.60 11.49
C ASP A 168 -21.18 8.57 12.62
N ASP A 169 -21.71 7.40 12.30
CA ASP A 169 -22.02 6.39 13.31
C ASP A 169 -20.77 5.62 13.79
N LEU A 170 -20.74 5.30 15.08
CA LEU A 170 -19.67 4.57 15.76
C LEU A 170 -19.46 3.17 15.16
N LYS A 171 -20.55 2.49 14.75
CA LYS A 171 -20.46 1.12 14.22
C LYS A 171 -19.64 1.07 12.95
N THR A 172 -19.80 2.06 12.08
CA THR A 172 -18.98 2.19 10.86
C THR A 172 -17.51 2.41 11.21
N GLN A 173 -17.19 3.26 12.21
CA GLN A 173 -15.79 3.51 12.60
C GLN A 173 -15.12 2.25 13.19
N ILE A 174 -15.84 1.48 13.97
CA ILE A 174 -15.37 0.18 14.49
C ILE A 174 -15.15 -0.79 13.32
N ALA A 175 -16.08 -0.88 12.36
CA ALA A 175 -15.94 -1.77 11.21
C ALA A 175 -14.71 -1.43 10.35
N ILE A 176 -14.33 -0.16 10.23
CA ILE A 176 -13.12 0.27 9.51
C ILE A 176 -11.86 -0.20 10.25
N LEU A 177 -11.79 0.00 11.59
CA LEU A 177 -10.66 -0.50 12.39
C LEU A 177 -10.53 -2.02 12.31
N ASP A 178 -11.63 -2.75 12.38
CA ASP A 178 -11.64 -4.21 12.24
C ASP A 178 -11.19 -4.66 10.85
N ALA A 179 -11.62 -3.98 9.78
CA ALA A 179 -11.19 -4.28 8.42
C ALA A 179 -9.67 -4.12 8.25
N TRP A 180 -9.08 -3.04 8.79
CA TRP A 180 -7.64 -2.84 8.77
C TRP A 180 -6.87 -3.85 9.61
N LYS A 181 -7.38 -4.22 10.79
CA LYS A 181 -6.82 -5.31 11.59
C LYS A 181 -6.80 -6.62 10.79
N ASP A 182 -7.92 -6.99 10.18
CA ASP A 182 -8.04 -8.23 9.42
C ASP A 182 -7.11 -8.21 8.20
N TRP A 183 -7.02 -7.08 7.51
CA TRP A 183 -6.10 -6.91 6.38
C TRP A 183 -4.64 -7.10 6.82
N TYR A 184 -4.19 -6.39 7.85
CA TYR A 184 -2.80 -6.45 8.31
C TYR A 184 -2.43 -7.80 8.94
N THR A 185 -3.32 -8.44 9.69
CA THR A 185 -3.05 -9.78 10.23
C THR A 185 -2.84 -10.82 9.14
N ARG A 186 -3.58 -10.69 8.02
CA ARG A 186 -3.40 -11.55 6.83
C ARG A 186 -2.17 -11.14 6.01
N ALA A 187 -1.87 -9.85 5.90
CA ALA A 187 -0.67 -9.36 5.21
C ALA A 187 0.61 -9.85 5.92
N ILE A 188 0.67 -9.82 7.26
CA ILE A 188 1.79 -10.39 8.01
C ILE A 188 1.87 -11.91 7.78
N ALA A 189 0.76 -12.63 7.76
CA ALA A 189 0.77 -14.06 7.52
C ALA A 189 1.33 -14.43 6.14
N SER A 190 1.21 -13.55 5.14
CA SER A 190 1.76 -13.80 3.79
C SER A 190 3.29 -13.71 3.73
N VAL A 191 3.95 -13.17 4.77
CA VAL A 191 5.44 -13.11 4.82
C VAL A 191 6.06 -14.51 4.82
N LYS A 192 5.32 -15.54 5.20
CA LYS A 192 5.75 -16.95 5.04
C LYS A 192 6.20 -17.29 3.61
N ASP A 193 5.71 -16.57 2.60
CA ASP A 193 6.08 -16.80 1.19
C ASP A 193 7.51 -16.29 0.87
N MET A 194 8.16 -15.59 1.81
CA MET A 194 9.56 -15.13 1.68
C MET A 194 10.59 -16.16 2.13
N VAL A 195 10.18 -17.25 2.77
CA VAL A 195 11.10 -18.26 3.33
C VAL A 195 10.73 -19.65 2.85
N ILE A 196 11.73 -20.54 2.79
CA ILE A 196 11.52 -21.95 2.43
C ILE A 196 10.83 -22.69 3.57
N ASP A 197 11.24 -22.43 4.82
CA ASP A 197 10.66 -23.04 6.02
C ASP A 197 9.92 -21.99 6.85
N ALA A 198 8.60 -21.92 6.69
CA ALA A 198 7.75 -20.97 7.40
C ALA A 198 7.74 -21.18 8.93
N SER A 199 8.18 -22.33 9.44
CA SER A 199 8.24 -22.59 10.89
C SER A 199 9.25 -21.67 11.59
N LEU A 200 10.28 -21.20 10.88
CA LEU A 200 11.34 -20.33 11.40
C LEU A 200 10.84 -18.93 11.80
N ILE A 201 9.70 -18.49 11.26
CA ILE A 201 9.13 -17.15 11.49
C ILE A 201 7.69 -17.20 12.04
N SER A 202 7.16 -18.38 12.33
CA SER A 202 5.78 -18.56 12.74
C SER A 202 5.45 -17.88 14.08
N GLU A 203 6.40 -17.87 15.01
CA GLU A 203 6.24 -17.17 16.31
C GLU A 203 6.26 -15.65 16.12
N ASP A 204 7.15 -15.12 15.29
CA ASP A 204 7.21 -13.70 14.95
C ASP A 204 5.91 -13.21 14.30
N ILE A 205 5.35 -13.99 13.37
CA ILE A 205 4.03 -13.72 12.76
C ILE A 205 2.95 -13.64 13.83
N LEU A 206 2.85 -14.66 14.70
CA LEU A 206 1.84 -14.72 15.74
C LEU A 206 1.95 -13.57 16.73
N GLN A 207 3.18 -13.24 17.16
CA GLN A 207 3.43 -12.12 18.06
C GLN A 207 2.97 -10.79 17.45
N SER A 208 3.34 -10.51 16.21
CA SER A 208 2.96 -9.28 15.51
C SER A 208 1.45 -9.20 15.27
N GLN A 209 0.79 -10.29 14.93
CA GLN A 209 -0.69 -10.36 14.84
C GLN A 209 -1.35 -10.03 16.17
N ASN A 210 -0.82 -10.51 17.28
CA ASN A 210 -1.36 -10.23 18.63
C ASN A 210 -1.18 -8.76 19.01
N ILE A 211 -0.06 -8.13 18.63
CA ILE A 211 0.18 -6.69 18.84
C ILE A 211 -0.87 -5.89 18.05
N ILE A 212 -1.10 -6.21 16.77
CA ILE A 212 -2.09 -5.53 15.93
C ILE A 212 -3.49 -5.64 16.54
N LYS A 213 -3.89 -6.83 16.99
CA LYS A 213 -5.18 -7.05 17.66
C LYS A 213 -5.31 -6.20 18.92
N ALA A 214 -4.27 -6.16 19.75
CA ALA A 214 -4.26 -5.37 21.00
C ALA A 214 -4.38 -3.85 20.71
N VAL A 215 -3.67 -3.34 19.72
CA VAL A 215 -3.77 -1.94 19.28
C VAL A 215 -5.18 -1.63 18.76
N THR A 216 -5.77 -2.53 17.99
CA THR A 216 -7.15 -2.34 17.49
C THR A 216 -8.15 -2.26 18.61
N ILE A 217 -8.10 -3.18 19.60
CA ILE A 217 -8.98 -3.17 20.77
C ILE A 217 -8.82 -1.86 21.55
N LYS A 218 -7.58 -1.42 21.78
CA LYS A 218 -7.30 -0.13 22.45
C LYS A 218 -7.94 1.04 21.69
N ASN A 219 -7.81 1.05 20.36
CA ASN A 219 -8.34 2.12 19.50
C ASN A 219 -9.88 2.11 19.48
N ILE A 220 -10.52 0.94 19.40
CA ILE A 220 -11.98 0.80 19.51
C ILE A 220 -12.48 1.32 20.86
N ASN A 221 -11.83 0.96 21.96
CA ASN A 221 -12.18 1.48 23.29
C ASN A 221 -12.05 3.01 23.38
N SER A 222 -11.08 3.59 22.66
CA SER A 222 -10.87 5.04 22.58
C SER A 222 -11.88 5.77 21.70
N LEU A 223 -12.62 5.07 20.83
CA LEU A 223 -13.77 5.62 20.08
C LEU A 223 -15.04 5.64 20.94
N ASN A 224 -15.17 4.74 21.90
CA ASN A 224 -16.34 4.64 22.79
C ASN A 224 -16.32 5.65 23.95
N ASN A 225 -15.17 6.32 24.18
CA ASN A 225 -14.96 7.30 25.25
C ASN A 225 -14.91 8.73 24.67
#